data_74bbdd8de300fcfd5e0f8ef470475b0b
#
_entry.id   74bbdd8de300fcfd5e0f8ef470475b0b
#
_cell.length_a   1.000
_cell.length_b   1.000
_cell.length_c   1.000
_cell.angle_alpha   90.00
_cell.angle_beta   90.00
_cell.angle_gamma   90.00
#
_symmetry.space_group_name_H-M   'P 1'
#
loop_
_entity.id
_entity.type
_entity.pdbx_description
1 polymer ?
#
loop_
_entity_poly.entity_id
_entity_poly.type
_entity_poly.pdbx_seq_one_letter_code
_entity_poly.pdbx_strand_id
1 'polypeptide(L)'
;MLGRSGHLAEMSDALAGGMDMQFVYDAQRRLFAIGYQVGGPLNLTAHYDLLASEARLGSLVAIAKGDVPAEHWLALGRPYTSANGQVLLSWSGTMFEYLMPLLFTRSFRNSLLENACAAAVKRQIEYTKDRGAPWGVSESAYSALDSQKIYQYRAFGVPSLGLKRGLEEDLVVAPYATALALLVDPAESIKNLKRLVKAGMYGRMGFYESLDYTRQEERRGGGKGIIVYAYMAHHQGMSLMALNNVLNRGIMRQRFHADGRIKAVEPLLFERIPPVPSMLVHRPSDQVAMRLVSGPSAPEYRVFDEDTPIPRVQLLGNGRYALMITNTGAGYSRWGEFDITRWRSDTTRDHWGTFVYLREEESNTLWSLTHQPLNATDPRYTATFSADRAEFRRRRLGIESHLEVTVSPEDDAEIRRITLVNQGSRARTIELTSAAELSLAPHGSDRAHPAFSKLFIQTEARADLHALLAWRRPRSADESPVWVAQLMVESPEGESSFEYETDRARFVGRGRTWRDPIMSMNRTDGYVLDPVFAMRRRVSLEPRRQA
;
A
#
# COMPACT_ATOMS: atom_id res chain seq x y z
N MET A 1 6.04 -52.19 -17.13
CA MET A 1 6.07 -50.73 -17.27
C MET A 1 4.71 -50.13 -17.65
N LEU A 2 4.00 -50.69 -18.65
CA LEU A 2 2.69 -50.16 -19.08
C LEU A 2 1.63 -50.06 -17.96
N GLY A 3 1.55 -51.04 -17.03
CA GLY A 3 0.57 -50.97 -15.93
C GLY A 3 0.82 -49.83 -14.91
N ARG A 4 2.10 -49.51 -14.63
CA ARG A 4 2.43 -48.38 -13.73
C ARG A 4 2.11 -47.03 -14.37
N SER A 5 2.36 -46.87 -15.68
CA SER A 5 2.05 -45.65 -16.39
C SER A 5 0.53 -45.41 -16.49
N GLY A 6 -0.25 -46.50 -16.70
CA GLY A 6 -1.72 -46.43 -16.68
C GLY A 6 -2.27 -45.98 -15.33
N HIS A 7 -1.82 -46.59 -14.25
CA HIS A 7 -2.22 -46.24 -12.90
C HIS A 7 -1.87 -44.77 -12.53
N LEU A 8 -0.67 -44.29 -12.92
CA LEU A 8 -0.30 -42.88 -12.72
C LEU A 8 -1.18 -41.91 -13.52
N ALA A 9 -1.57 -42.31 -14.73
CA ALA A 9 -2.49 -41.51 -15.54
C ALA A 9 -3.89 -41.42 -14.89
N GLU A 10 -4.42 -42.56 -14.41
CA GLU A 10 -5.70 -42.61 -13.69
C GLU A 10 -5.67 -41.79 -12.40
N MET A 11 -4.59 -41.89 -11.60
CA MET A 11 -4.43 -41.07 -10.40
C MET A 11 -4.37 -39.56 -10.74
N SER A 12 -3.66 -39.19 -11.77
CA SER A 12 -3.52 -37.79 -12.21
C SER A 12 -4.87 -37.24 -12.67
N ASP A 13 -5.64 -38.02 -13.43
CA ASP A 13 -6.97 -37.63 -13.89
C ASP A 13 -7.96 -37.52 -12.71
N ALA A 14 -7.89 -38.46 -11.76
CA ALA A 14 -8.70 -38.40 -10.54
C ALA A 14 -8.38 -37.17 -9.68
N LEU A 15 -7.10 -36.82 -9.53
CA LEU A 15 -6.68 -35.61 -8.81
C LEU A 15 -7.15 -34.34 -9.53
N ALA A 16 -6.95 -34.26 -10.84
CA ALA A 16 -7.39 -33.12 -11.64
C ALA A 16 -8.93 -32.97 -11.65
N GLY A 17 -9.64 -34.10 -11.79
CA GLY A 17 -11.09 -34.13 -11.73
C GLY A 17 -11.66 -33.78 -10.34
N GLY A 18 -10.95 -34.18 -9.27
CA GLY A 18 -11.35 -33.94 -7.89
C GLY A 18 -11.14 -32.51 -7.39
N MET A 19 -10.39 -31.66 -8.11
CA MET A 19 -10.28 -30.24 -7.76
C MET A 19 -11.62 -29.54 -8.03
N ASP A 20 -12.33 -29.15 -6.97
CA ASP A 20 -13.57 -28.37 -7.09
C ASP A 20 -13.24 -26.88 -7.13
N MET A 21 -13.65 -26.17 -8.19
CA MET A 21 -13.45 -24.72 -8.32
C MET A 21 -14.70 -23.90 -8.01
N GLN A 22 -15.83 -24.55 -7.67
CA GLN A 22 -17.11 -23.87 -7.42
C GLN A 22 -17.05 -22.99 -6.16
N PHE A 23 -16.22 -23.35 -5.16
CA PHE A 23 -16.15 -22.61 -3.89
C PHE A 23 -15.60 -21.18 -4.02
N VAL A 24 -14.88 -20.86 -5.12
CA VAL A 24 -14.40 -19.51 -5.43
C VAL A 24 -15.23 -18.80 -6.49
N TYR A 25 -16.32 -19.41 -6.95
CA TYR A 25 -17.15 -18.88 -8.02
C TYR A 25 -18.29 -18.01 -7.49
N ASP A 26 -18.31 -16.74 -7.85
CA ASP A 26 -19.41 -15.81 -7.61
C ASP A 26 -20.46 -15.98 -8.73
N ALA A 27 -21.55 -16.67 -8.42
CA ALA A 27 -22.61 -16.94 -9.38
C ALA A 27 -23.37 -15.68 -9.84
N GLN A 28 -23.42 -14.62 -9.04
CA GLN A 28 -24.09 -13.36 -9.41
C GLN A 28 -23.27 -12.61 -10.45
N ARG A 29 -21.96 -12.55 -10.27
CA ARG A 29 -21.03 -11.90 -11.19
C ARG A 29 -20.54 -12.82 -12.29
N ARG A 30 -20.71 -14.11 -12.13
CA ARG A 30 -20.18 -15.18 -13.01
C ARG A 30 -18.65 -15.15 -13.12
N LEU A 31 -17.95 -14.76 -12.05
CA LEU A 31 -16.51 -14.60 -12.00
C LEU A 31 -15.90 -15.36 -10.83
N PHE A 32 -14.64 -15.74 -10.94
CA PHE A 32 -13.88 -16.24 -9.80
C PHE A 32 -13.42 -15.09 -8.91
N ALA A 33 -13.61 -15.25 -7.60
CA ALA A 33 -13.02 -14.38 -6.59
C ALA A 33 -11.52 -14.63 -6.49
N ILE A 34 -10.74 -13.57 -6.18
CA ILE A 34 -9.27 -13.65 -6.08
C ILE A 34 -8.82 -14.45 -4.86
N GLY A 35 -9.62 -14.50 -3.81
CA GLY A 35 -9.23 -15.17 -2.58
C GLY A 35 -10.40 -15.78 -1.85
N TYR A 36 -10.09 -16.79 -1.05
CA TYR A 36 -11.02 -17.47 -0.15
C TYR A 36 -10.40 -17.56 1.25
N GLN A 37 -11.15 -17.14 2.25
CA GLN A 37 -10.74 -17.28 3.64
C GLN A 37 -11.28 -18.58 4.20
N VAL A 38 -10.42 -19.51 4.56
CA VAL A 38 -10.83 -20.79 5.14
C VAL A 38 -11.66 -20.55 6.41
N GLY A 39 -12.89 -21.09 6.43
CA GLY A 39 -13.84 -20.90 7.54
C GLY A 39 -14.55 -19.54 7.56
N GLY A 40 -14.37 -18.72 6.53
CA GLY A 40 -15.03 -17.42 6.37
C GLY A 40 -15.88 -17.32 5.10
N PRO A 41 -16.57 -16.20 4.88
CA PRO A 41 -17.31 -15.96 3.65
C PRO A 41 -16.34 -15.76 2.46
N LEU A 42 -16.84 -16.02 1.25
CA LEU A 42 -16.11 -15.73 0.01
C LEU A 42 -15.76 -14.24 -0.04
N ASN A 43 -14.49 -13.92 -0.36
CA ASN A 43 -14.06 -12.54 -0.55
C ASN A 43 -14.58 -12.00 -1.89
N LEU A 44 -15.74 -11.36 -1.87
CA LEU A 44 -16.39 -10.80 -3.06
C LEU A 44 -15.90 -9.39 -3.44
N THR A 45 -14.80 -8.89 -2.86
CA THR A 45 -14.31 -7.54 -3.13
C THR A 45 -13.56 -7.43 -4.46
N ALA A 46 -12.93 -8.52 -4.93
CA ALA A 46 -12.17 -8.55 -6.16
C ALA A 46 -12.33 -9.86 -6.92
N HIS A 47 -12.41 -9.78 -8.25
CA HIS A 47 -12.62 -10.89 -9.16
C HIS A 47 -11.59 -10.86 -10.28
N TYR A 48 -11.32 -12.04 -10.86
CA TYR A 48 -10.37 -12.16 -11.96
C TYR A 48 -10.94 -11.65 -13.29
N ASP A 49 -10.05 -11.04 -14.10
CA ASP A 49 -10.27 -10.70 -15.50
C ASP A 49 -9.58 -11.71 -16.44
N LEU A 50 -9.79 -11.59 -17.76
CA LEU A 50 -9.24 -12.51 -18.75
C LEU A 50 -7.69 -12.55 -18.74
N LEU A 51 -7.03 -11.40 -18.52
CA LEU A 51 -5.58 -11.28 -18.40
C LEU A 51 -5.17 -10.87 -16.99
N ALA A 52 -5.57 -11.64 -16.01
CA ALA A 52 -5.21 -11.47 -14.62
C ALA A 52 -4.47 -12.71 -14.13
N SER A 53 -3.16 -12.61 -13.93
CA SER A 53 -2.32 -13.75 -13.54
C SER A 53 -2.51 -14.95 -14.51
N GLU A 54 -2.60 -16.18 -13.99
CA GLU A 54 -2.91 -17.39 -14.74
C GLU A 54 -4.41 -17.70 -14.89
N ALA A 55 -5.28 -16.81 -14.42
CA ALA A 55 -6.72 -17.06 -14.24
C ALA A 55 -7.42 -17.59 -15.50
N ARG A 56 -7.02 -17.14 -16.70
CA ARG A 56 -7.65 -17.62 -17.94
C ARG A 56 -7.45 -19.11 -18.18
N LEU A 57 -6.31 -19.69 -17.75
CA LEU A 57 -6.07 -21.13 -17.83
C LEU A 57 -6.96 -21.87 -16.83
N GLY A 58 -7.04 -21.38 -15.58
CA GLY A 58 -7.94 -21.90 -14.55
C GLY A 58 -9.41 -21.85 -14.99
N SER A 59 -9.84 -20.73 -15.55
CA SER A 59 -11.20 -20.55 -16.10
C SER A 59 -11.52 -21.55 -17.21
N LEU A 60 -10.60 -21.74 -18.16
CA LEU A 60 -10.77 -22.71 -19.25
C LEU A 60 -10.91 -24.14 -18.71
N VAL A 61 -10.07 -24.52 -17.75
CA VAL A 61 -10.11 -25.86 -17.12
C VAL A 61 -11.40 -26.05 -16.32
N ALA A 62 -11.83 -25.06 -15.54
CA ALA A 62 -13.06 -25.14 -14.76
C ALA A 62 -14.31 -25.30 -15.64
N ILE A 63 -14.39 -24.59 -16.77
CA ILE A 63 -15.47 -24.76 -17.75
C ILE A 63 -15.38 -26.15 -18.41
N ALA A 64 -14.19 -26.58 -18.79
CA ALA A 64 -13.97 -27.89 -19.39
C ALA A 64 -14.39 -29.06 -18.48
N LYS A 65 -14.22 -28.92 -17.17
CA LYS A 65 -14.67 -29.87 -16.16
C LYS A 65 -16.16 -29.79 -15.87
N GLY A 66 -16.82 -28.69 -16.21
CA GLY A 66 -18.21 -28.42 -15.87
C GLY A 66 -18.40 -27.85 -14.46
N ASP A 67 -17.35 -27.40 -13.79
CA ASP A 67 -17.43 -26.77 -12.47
C ASP A 67 -18.18 -25.42 -12.54
N VAL A 68 -18.00 -24.69 -13.66
CA VAL A 68 -18.66 -23.41 -13.94
C VAL A 68 -19.20 -23.37 -15.38
N PRO A 69 -20.25 -22.60 -15.66
CA PRO A 69 -20.83 -22.50 -17.00
C PRO A 69 -19.95 -21.70 -17.96
N ALA A 70 -20.15 -21.89 -19.28
CA ALA A 70 -19.37 -21.19 -20.32
C ALA A 70 -19.56 -19.66 -20.29
N GLU A 71 -20.65 -19.16 -19.77
CA GLU A 71 -20.92 -17.73 -19.52
C GLU A 71 -19.87 -17.08 -18.61
N HIS A 72 -19.18 -17.86 -17.79
CA HIS A 72 -18.04 -17.38 -17.00
C HIS A 72 -16.97 -16.78 -17.91
N TRP A 73 -16.62 -17.45 -19.02
CA TRP A 73 -15.63 -16.93 -19.99
C TRP A 73 -16.06 -15.58 -20.57
N LEU A 74 -17.34 -15.43 -20.88
CA LEU A 74 -17.88 -14.21 -21.47
C LEU A 74 -17.95 -13.06 -20.45
N ALA A 75 -18.05 -13.36 -19.16
CA ALA A 75 -18.09 -12.39 -18.07
C ALA A 75 -16.70 -11.81 -17.72
N LEU A 76 -15.61 -12.52 -18.03
CA LEU A 76 -14.24 -12.03 -17.79
C LEU A 76 -14.01 -10.69 -18.50
N GLY A 77 -13.44 -9.71 -17.79
CA GLY A 77 -13.18 -8.38 -18.33
C GLY A 77 -12.16 -8.39 -19.48
N ARG A 78 -12.40 -7.52 -20.48
CA ARG A 78 -11.55 -7.34 -21.67
C ARG A 78 -11.25 -5.86 -21.89
N PRO A 79 -10.47 -5.22 -20.99
CA PRO A 79 -10.14 -3.81 -21.14
C PRO A 79 -9.15 -3.60 -22.29
N TYR A 80 -9.46 -2.68 -23.19
CA TYR A 80 -8.61 -2.30 -24.31
C TYR A 80 -8.05 -0.89 -24.16
N THR A 81 -6.87 -0.67 -24.72
CA THR A 81 -6.29 0.67 -24.90
C THR A 81 -5.95 0.94 -26.37
N SER A 82 -5.92 2.20 -26.75
CA SER A 82 -5.54 2.66 -28.08
C SER A 82 -4.08 3.11 -28.20
N ALA A 83 -3.31 3.07 -27.10
CA ALA A 83 -1.91 3.49 -27.11
C ALA A 83 -1.07 2.57 -28.00
N ASN A 84 -0.71 3.04 -29.21
CA ASN A 84 0.06 2.31 -30.23
C ASN A 84 -0.61 1.04 -30.79
N GLY A 85 -1.93 1.08 -31.04
CA GLY A 85 -2.74 -0.01 -31.52
C GLY A 85 -3.75 -0.51 -30.49
N GLN A 86 -4.64 -1.41 -30.91
CA GLN A 86 -5.61 -2.02 -29.99
C GLN A 86 -4.91 -3.10 -29.16
N VAL A 87 -4.61 -2.83 -27.91
CA VAL A 87 -3.98 -3.77 -26.97
C VAL A 87 -4.94 -4.10 -25.84
N LEU A 88 -5.15 -5.40 -25.61
CA LEU A 88 -5.88 -5.89 -24.45
C LEU A 88 -4.98 -5.71 -23.21
N LEU A 89 -5.48 -5.02 -22.18
CA LEU A 89 -4.74 -4.77 -20.95
C LEU A 89 -4.80 -5.95 -20.01
N SER A 90 -3.69 -6.24 -19.34
CA SER A 90 -3.62 -7.13 -18.17
C SER A 90 -3.66 -6.33 -16.86
N TRP A 91 -3.67 -6.98 -15.72
CA TRP A 91 -3.64 -6.28 -14.44
C TRP A 91 -2.32 -5.55 -14.20
N SER A 92 -1.21 -6.26 -14.38
CA SER A 92 0.12 -5.76 -14.01
C SER A 92 1.03 -5.49 -15.22
N GLY A 93 0.59 -5.74 -16.46
CA GLY A 93 1.38 -5.52 -17.66
C GLY A 93 2.59 -6.45 -17.79
N THR A 94 2.56 -7.60 -17.11
CA THR A 94 3.67 -8.58 -17.08
C THR A 94 3.62 -9.51 -18.30
N MET A 95 4.77 -9.98 -18.74
CA MET A 95 4.81 -11.01 -19.80
C MET A 95 4.18 -12.33 -19.36
N PHE A 96 4.21 -12.62 -18.06
CA PHE A 96 3.57 -13.81 -17.48
C PHE A 96 2.08 -13.84 -17.78
N GLU A 97 1.35 -12.77 -17.47
CA GLU A 97 -0.10 -12.68 -17.69
C GLU A 97 -0.51 -12.91 -19.15
N TYR A 98 0.31 -12.47 -20.09
CA TYR A 98 0.05 -12.67 -21.52
C TYR A 98 0.43 -14.05 -22.02
N LEU A 99 1.60 -14.58 -21.61
CA LEU A 99 2.24 -15.68 -22.33
C LEU A 99 2.23 -17.03 -21.60
N MET A 100 2.15 -17.07 -20.27
CA MET A 100 2.19 -18.33 -19.53
C MET A 100 1.14 -19.34 -20.01
N PRO A 101 -0.13 -18.96 -20.21
CA PRO A 101 -1.14 -19.91 -20.70
C PRO A 101 -0.83 -20.51 -22.08
N LEU A 102 -0.01 -19.85 -22.91
CA LEU A 102 0.44 -20.40 -24.20
C LEU A 102 1.33 -21.65 -24.06
N LEU A 103 1.81 -21.96 -22.86
CA LEU A 103 2.50 -23.22 -22.61
C LEU A 103 1.58 -24.43 -22.84
N PHE A 104 0.30 -24.27 -22.58
CA PHE A 104 -0.74 -25.31 -22.64
C PHE A 104 -1.76 -25.07 -23.76
N THR A 105 -2.21 -23.81 -23.94
CA THR A 105 -3.25 -23.48 -24.91
C THR A 105 -2.68 -23.20 -26.30
N ARG A 106 -3.42 -23.59 -27.33
CA ARG A 106 -3.13 -23.23 -28.72
C ARG A 106 -3.44 -21.77 -28.97
N SER A 107 -2.66 -21.15 -29.84
CA SER A 107 -2.96 -19.82 -30.39
C SER A 107 -3.66 -20.00 -31.75
N PHE A 108 -4.76 -19.27 -31.94
CA PHE A 108 -5.55 -19.34 -33.17
C PHE A 108 -5.40 -18.04 -33.95
N ARG A 109 -5.14 -18.19 -35.25
CA ARG A 109 -4.85 -17.06 -36.14
C ARG A 109 -5.98 -16.00 -36.09
N ASN A 110 -5.61 -14.74 -35.92
CA ASN A 110 -6.51 -13.60 -35.83
C ASN A 110 -7.47 -13.65 -34.61
N SER A 111 -7.16 -14.47 -33.61
CA SER A 111 -7.91 -14.44 -32.34
C SER A 111 -7.49 -13.24 -31.49
N LEU A 112 -8.36 -12.86 -30.56
CA LEU A 112 -8.14 -11.82 -29.57
C LEU A 112 -6.85 -12.07 -28.78
N LEU A 113 -6.65 -13.30 -28.30
CA LEU A 113 -5.49 -13.68 -27.49
C LEU A 113 -4.19 -13.71 -28.29
N GLU A 114 -4.21 -14.17 -29.56
CA GLU A 114 -3.03 -14.10 -30.43
C GLU A 114 -2.56 -12.67 -30.62
N ASN A 115 -3.50 -11.79 -30.99
CA ASN A 115 -3.20 -10.36 -31.19
C ASN A 115 -2.68 -9.70 -29.90
N ALA A 116 -3.29 -10.01 -28.75
CA ALA A 116 -2.86 -9.49 -27.46
C ALA A 116 -1.42 -9.93 -27.11
N CYS A 117 -1.10 -11.21 -27.30
CA CYS A 117 0.25 -11.73 -27.04
C CYS A 117 1.30 -11.11 -27.96
N ALA A 118 1.00 -10.99 -29.28
CA ALA A 118 1.89 -10.37 -30.25
C ALA A 118 2.12 -8.87 -29.94
N ALA A 119 1.05 -8.15 -29.61
CA ALA A 119 1.14 -6.74 -29.22
C ALA A 119 1.94 -6.54 -27.93
N ALA A 120 1.77 -7.43 -26.94
CA ALA A 120 2.53 -7.37 -25.69
C ALA A 120 4.04 -7.54 -25.93
N VAL A 121 4.45 -8.56 -26.72
CA VAL A 121 5.86 -8.77 -27.07
C VAL A 121 6.43 -7.57 -27.81
N LYS A 122 5.72 -7.04 -28.80
CA LYS A 122 6.13 -5.84 -29.54
C LYS A 122 6.32 -4.65 -28.62
N ARG A 123 5.37 -4.40 -27.71
CA ARG A 123 5.43 -3.29 -26.77
C ARG A 123 6.57 -3.42 -25.77
N GLN A 124 6.86 -4.61 -25.30
CA GLN A 124 8.02 -4.91 -24.45
C GLN A 124 9.34 -4.51 -25.12
N ILE A 125 9.49 -4.89 -26.40
CA ILE A 125 10.68 -4.57 -27.19
C ILE A 125 10.82 -3.05 -27.36
N GLU A 126 9.76 -2.36 -27.75
CA GLU A 126 9.75 -0.90 -27.93
C GLU A 126 10.09 -0.17 -26.63
N TYR A 127 9.44 -0.53 -25.52
CA TYR A 127 9.61 0.12 -24.22
C TYR A 127 11.04 0.05 -23.70
N THR A 128 11.69 -1.10 -23.82
CA THR A 128 13.05 -1.30 -23.31
C THR A 128 14.13 -0.82 -24.27
N LYS A 129 13.83 -0.74 -25.58
CA LYS A 129 14.75 -0.20 -26.58
C LYS A 129 15.11 1.26 -26.28
N ASP A 130 14.12 2.08 -25.93
CA ASP A 130 14.32 3.49 -25.59
C ASP A 130 15.13 3.67 -24.30
N ARG A 131 15.24 2.63 -23.49
CA ARG A 131 15.97 2.57 -22.22
C ARG A 131 17.33 1.86 -22.32
N GLY A 132 17.70 1.40 -23.51
CA GLY A 132 18.96 0.70 -23.75
C GLY A 132 19.09 -0.68 -23.07
N ALA A 133 18.00 -1.22 -22.51
CA ALA A 133 17.96 -2.47 -21.76
C ALA A 133 17.52 -3.66 -22.65
N PRO A 134 17.87 -4.92 -22.30
CA PRO A 134 17.14 -6.09 -22.78
C PRO A 134 15.66 -6.02 -22.40
N TRP A 135 14.81 -6.69 -23.17
CA TRP A 135 13.38 -6.77 -22.86
C TRP A 135 13.02 -8.05 -22.10
N GLY A 136 11.81 -8.11 -21.55
CA GLY A 136 11.31 -9.23 -20.76
C GLY A 136 10.91 -8.79 -19.36
N VAL A 137 10.24 -7.64 -19.25
CA VAL A 137 9.73 -7.13 -17.98
C VAL A 137 8.57 -8.01 -17.54
N SER A 138 8.72 -8.63 -16.37
CA SER A 138 7.72 -9.54 -15.83
C SER A 138 7.90 -9.67 -14.31
N GLU A 139 7.00 -10.35 -13.65
CA GLU A 139 7.14 -10.61 -12.21
C GLU A 139 8.39 -11.45 -11.95
N SER A 140 9.14 -11.06 -10.93
CA SER A 140 10.40 -11.72 -10.57
C SER A 140 10.90 -11.25 -9.21
N ALA A 141 11.90 -11.97 -8.68
CA ALA A 141 12.71 -11.43 -7.63
C ALA A 141 13.55 -10.25 -8.16
N TYR A 142 13.85 -9.28 -7.30
CA TYR A 142 14.61 -8.08 -7.64
C TYR A 142 15.68 -7.77 -6.58
N SER A 143 16.52 -6.77 -6.78
CA SER A 143 17.74 -6.57 -5.99
C SER A 143 17.53 -6.10 -4.55
N ALA A 144 16.30 -5.78 -4.13
CA ALA A 144 16.01 -5.48 -2.73
C ALA A 144 16.04 -6.77 -1.89
N LEU A 145 16.65 -6.68 -0.71
CA LEU A 145 16.77 -7.78 0.25
C LEU A 145 15.99 -7.44 1.52
N ASP A 146 15.37 -8.46 2.12
CA ASP A 146 14.80 -8.33 3.46
C ASP A 146 15.87 -8.42 4.56
N SER A 147 15.44 -8.39 5.81
CA SER A 147 16.33 -8.52 6.99
C SER A 147 17.09 -9.86 7.05
N GLN A 148 16.58 -10.89 6.38
CA GLN A 148 17.20 -12.22 6.27
C GLN A 148 18.09 -12.37 5.03
N LYS A 149 18.30 -11.27 4.27
CA LYS A 149 19.04 -11.23 3.00
C LYS A 149 18.41 -12.07 1.90
N ILE A 150 17.07 -12.24 1.94
CA ILE A 150 16.31 -12.92 0.90
C ILE A 150 15.83 -11.85 -0.10
N TYR A 151 16.00 -12.12 -1.39
CA TYR A 151 15.49 -11.25 -2.45
C TYR A 151 13.98 -11.11 -2.39
N GLN A 152 13.49 -9.88 -2.50
CA GLN A 152 12.05 -9.61 -2.58
C GLN A 152 11.52 -9.98 -3.97
N TYR A 153 10.23 -10.30 -4.05
CA TYR A 153 9.52 -10.71 -5.26
C TYR A 153 8.34 -9.78 -5.55
N ARG A 154 8.18 -9.39 -6.82
CA ARG A 154 7.14 -8.43 -7.19
C ARG A 154 6.74 -8.56 -8.66
N ALA A 155 5.50 -8.17 -9.00
CA ALA A 155 5.05 -8.03 -10.38
C ALA A 155 5.54 -6.71 -10.98
N PHE A 156 6.43 -6.80 -11.99
CA PHE A 156 6.90 -5.70 -12.84
C PHE A 156 6.22 -5.80 -14.20
N GLY A 157 5.82 -4.67 -14.75
CA GLY A 157 5.12 -4.62 -16.03
C GLY A 157 5.50 -3.41 -16.87
N VAL A 158 5.06 -3.42 -18.11
CA VAL A 158 5.27 -2.31 -19.03
C VAL A 158 4.08 -1.36 -18.98
N PRO A 159 4.30 -0.05 -18.78
CA PRO A 159 3.26 0.96 -18.94
C PRO A 159 2.53 0.78 -20.26
N SER A 160 1.23 1.02 -20.30
CA SER A 160 0.32 0.77 -21.42
C SER A 160 -0.02 -0.70 -21.71
N LEU A 161 0.51 -1.66 -20.95
CA LEU A 161 0.10 -3.06 -20.98
C LEU A 161 -0.70 -3.48 -19.74
N GLY A 162 -0.60 -2.73 -18.64
CA GLY A 162 -1.24 -3.04 -17.37
C GLY A 162 -2.17 -1.94 -16.87
N LEU A 163 -3.15 -2.34 -16.04
CA LEU A 163 -4.04 -1.42 -15.32
C LEU A 163 -3.35 -0.84 -14.06
N LYS A 164 -2.33 -1.52 -13.54
CA LYS A 164 -1.56 -1.09 -12.36
C LYS A 164 -0.84 0.23 -12.65
N ARG A 165 -0.88 1.14 -11.68
CA ARG A 165 -0.15 2.42 -11.73
C ARG A 165 1.29 2.26 -11.24
N GLY A 166 2.17 3.20 -11.63
CA GLY A 166 3.58 3.21 -11.20
C GLY A 166 4.43 2.12 -11.86
N LEU A 167 4.01 1.55 -12.99
CA LEU A 167 4.79 0.55 -13.71
C LEU A 167 6.06 1.12 -14.33
N GLU A 168 6.11 2.42 -14.56
CA GLU A 168 7.27 3.16 -15.07
C GLU A 168 8.39 3.35 -14.05
N GLU A 169 8.10 3.20 -12.76
CA GLU A 169 9.05 3.41 -11.66
C GLU A 169 10.13 2.34 -11.60
N ASP A 170 9.84 1.14 -12.11
CA ASP A 170 10.74 0.01 -12.04
C ASP A 170 11.04 -0.58 -13.43
N LEU A 171 12.31 -0.92 -13.64
CA LEU A 171 12.76 -1.67 -14.82
C LEU A 171 13.53 -2.92 -14.38
N VAL A 172 12.82 -4.03 -14.26
CA VAL A 172 13.38 -5.34 -13.92
C VAL A 172 13.07 -6.33 -15.04
N VAL A 173 14.11 -6.95 -15.59
CA VAL A 173 14.01 -7.85 -16.75
C VAL A 173 14.28 -9.28 -16.30
N ALA A 174 13.36 -10.19 -16.60
CA ALA A 174 13.47 -11.62 -16.27
C ALA A 174 13.66 -12.46 -17.52
N PRO A 175 14.70 -13.31 -17.60
CA PRO A 175 14.98 -14.13 -18.79
C PRO A 175 13.86 -15.09 -19.16
N TYR A 176 13.10 -15.62 -18.19
CA TYR A 176 12.00 -16.54 -18.46
C TYR A 176 10.89 -15.89 -19.30
N ALA A 177 10.66 -14.59 -19.13
CA ALA A 177 9.70 -13.84 -19.94
C ALA A 177 10.09 -13.84 -21.42
N THR A 178 11.38 -13.69 -21.71
CA THR A 178 11.91 -13.85 -23.08
C THR A 178 11.80 -15.29 -23.58
N ALA A 179 12.00 -16.28 -22.71
CA ALA A 179 11.82 -17.69 -23.07
C ALA A 179 10.35 -18.01 -23.41
N LEU A 180 9.38 -17.47 -22.67
CA LEU A 180 7.95 -17.57 -23.01
C LEU A 180 7.65 -16.94 -24.38
N ALA A 181 8.27 -15.80 -24.68
CA ALA A 181 8.06 -15.10 -25.94
C ALA A 181 8.60 -15.85 -27.17
N LEU A 182 9.42 -16.90 -27.01
CA LEU A 182 9.76 -17.84 -28.09
C LEU A 182 8.52 -18.46 -28.76
N LEU A 183 7.41 -18.54 -28.02
CA LEU A 183 6.14 -19.06 -28.53
C LEU A 183 5.40 -18.07 -29.44
N VAL A 184 5.83 -16.80 -29.49
CA VAL A 184 5.22 -15.70 -30.25
C VAL A 184 6.18 -15.17 -31.32
N ASP A 185 7.38 -14.75 -30.93
CA ASP A 185 8.44 -14.25 -31.82
C ASP A 185 9.78 -14.92 -31.49
N PRO A 186 10.07 -16.08 -32.07
CA PRO A 186 11.32 -16.81 -31.83
C PRO A 186 12.57 -15.99 -32.19
N ALA A 187 12.51 -15.21 -33.26
CA ALA A 187 13.67 -14.51 -33.80
C ALA A 187 14.14 -13.40 -32.86
N GLU A 188 13.22 -12.54 -32.42
CA GLU A 188 13.55 -11.46 -31.45
C GLU A 188 13.88 -12.03 -30.08
N SER A 189 13.22 -13.10 -29.64
CA SER A 189 13.53 -13.77 -28.38
C SER A 189 14.94 -14.32 -28.32
N ILE A 190 15.41 -14.99 -29.38
CA ILE A 190 16.80 -15.51 -29.48
C ILE A 190 17.81 -14.35 -29.43
N LYS A 191 17.55 -13.26 -30.16
CA LYS A 191 18.42 -12.07 -30.10
C LYS A 191 18.51 -11.52 -28.67
N ASN A 192 17.38 -11.43 -27.96
CA ASN A 192 17.35 -10.91 -26.62
C ASN A 192 18.01 -11.86 -25.60
N LEU A 193 17.81 -13.17 -25.70
CA LEU A 193 18.52 -14.15 -24.86
C LEU A 193 20.06 -14.01 -25.04
N LYS A 194 20.55 -13.80 -26.27
CA LYS A 194 21.97 -13.52 -26.51
C LYS A 194 22.43 -12.21 -25.87
N ARG A 195 21.59 -11.17 -25.82
CA ARG A 195 21.86 -9.91 -25.10
C ARG A 195 21.97 -10.15 -23.59
N LEU A 196 21.06 -10.95 -23.02
CA LEU A 196 21.07 -11.33 -21.61
C LEU A 196 22.33 -12.14 -21.24
N VAL A 197 22.77 -13.06 -22.09
CA VAL A 197 24.05 -13.78 -21.91
C VAL A 197 25.22 -12.78 -21.88
N LYS A 198 25.29 -11.81 -22.81
CA LYS A 198 26.32 -10.77 -22.82
C LYS A 198 26.29 -9.87 -21.60
N ALA A 199 25.10 -9.67 -20.99
CA ALA A 199 24.92 -8.95 -19.75
C ALA A 199 25.35 -9.74 -18.50
N GLY A 200 25.79 -10.99 -18.64
CA GLY A 200 26.23 -11.85 -17.54
C GLY A 200 25.13 -12.65 -16.86
N MET A 201 23.93 -12.70 -17.45
CA MET A 201 22.76 -13.36 -16.86
C MET A 201 22.78 -14.90 -16.95
N TYR A 202 23.82 -15.51 -17.52
CA TYR A 202 23.90 -16.95 -17.70
C TYR A 202 24.96 -17.56 -16.78
N GLY A 203 24.54 -18.47 -15.91
CA GLY A 203 25.37 -19.17 -14.95
C GLY A 203 25.37 -20.69 -15.14
N ARG A 204 25.92 -21.41 -14.16
CA ARG A 204 26.07 -22.87 -14.21
C ARG A 204 24.72 -23.60 -14.36
N MET A 205 23.65 -23.09 -13.75
CA MET A 205 22.33 -23.72 -13.72
C MET A 205 21.34 -23.09 -14.72
N GLY A 206 21.82 -22.29 -15.66
CA GLY A 206 21.02 -21.58 -16.63
C GLY A 206 20.97 -20.07 -16.36
N PHE A 207 19.91 -19.41 -16.80
CA PHE A 207 19.73 -17.99 -16.58
C PHE A 207 19.42 -17.68 -15.12
N TYR A 208 20.08 -16.65 -14.56
CA TYR A 208 19.71 -16.08 -13.28
C TYR A 208 18.33 -15.44 -13.33
N GLU A 209 17.77 -15.14 -12.18
CA GLU A 209 16.37 -14.76 -11.99
C GLU A 209 15.99 -13.47 -12.73
N SER A 210 16.72 -12.38 -12.47
CA SER A 210 16.42 -11.09 -13.09
C SER A 210 17.62 -10.15 -13.15
N LEU A 211 17.47 -9.10 -13.96
CA LEU A 211 18.40 -7.99 -14.11
C LEU A 211 17.67 -6.70 -13.75
N ASP A 212 18.01 -6.11 -12.60
CA ASP A 212 17.36 -4.92 -12.05
C ASP A 212 18.10 -3.66 -12.48
N TYR A 213 17.45 -2.83 -13.28
CA TYR A 213 17.97 -1.56 -13.77
C TYR A 213 17.54 -0.37 -12.91
N THR A 214 16.60 -0.54 -12.00
CA THR A 214 16.03 0.54 -11.19
C THR A 214 16.98 0.98 -10.10
N ARG A 215 17.67 0.03 -9.44
CA ARG A 215 18.42 0.24 -8.20
C ARG A 215 19.92 0.38 -8.44
N GLN A 216 20.31 1.02 -9.57
CA GLN A 216 21.70 1.19 -9.99
C GLN A 216 22.49 2.22 -9.18
N GLU A 217 21.82 3.24 -8.61
CA GLU A 217 22.46 4.38 -7.97
C GLU A 217 23.21 4.03 -6.69
N GLU A 218 22.88 2.92 -6.04
CA GLU A 218 23.55 2.46 -4.81
C GLU A 218 24.92 1.79 -5.04
N ARG A 219 25.29 1.47 -6.29
CA ARG A 219 26.60 0.88 -6.64
C ARG A 219 27.28 1.70 -7.72
N ARG A 220 28.39 2.36 -7.36
CA ARG A 220 29.31 3.07 -8.28
C ARG A 220 29.79 2.17 -9.43
N GLY A 221 29.11 2.22 -10.58
CA GLY A 221 29.49 1.47 -11.78
C GLY A 221 28.48 1.65 -12.89
N GLY A 222 28.68 2.61 -13.76
CA GLY A 222 27.73 3.04 -14.78
C GLY A 222 27.12 1.96 -15.66
N GLY A 223 25.81 1.97 -15.83
CA GLY A 223 25.09 1.41 -16.97
C GLY A 223 24.81 -0.09 -16.99
N LYS A 224 25.28 -0.87 -16.02
CA LYS A 224 25.03 -2.33 -15.97
C LYS A 224 24.02 -2.62 -14.86
N GLY A 225 22.86 -3.19 -15.20
CA GLY A 225 21.85 -3.62 -14.22
C GLY A 225 22.42 -4.55 -13.13
N ILE A 226 21.75 -4.66 -12.00
CA ILE A 226 22.12 -5.54 -10.88
C ILE A 226 21.56 -6.94 -11.16
N ILE A 227 22.42 -7.96 -11.18
CA ILE A 227 22.00 -9.35 -11.36
C ILE A 227 21.47 -9.90 -10.04
N VAL A 228 20.28 -10.47 -10.09
CA VAL A 228 19.68 -11.21 -8.98
C VAL A 228 20.10 -12.68 -9.10
N TYR A 229 21.05 -13.07 -8.26
CA TYR A 229 21.65 -14.42 -8.28
C TYR A 229 20.74 -15.44 -7.58
N ALA A 230 19.61 -15.72 -8.18
CA ALA A 230 18.65 -16.71 -7.72
C ALA A 230 18.11 -17.54 -8.91
N TYR A 231 17.45 -18.64 -8.60
CA TYR A 231 16.77 -19.49 -9.57
C TYR A 231 15.40 -19.85 -9.02
N MET A 232 14.34 -19.38 -9.66
CA MET A 232 12.98 -19.75 -9.30
C MET A 232 12.55 -20.98 -10.08
N ALA A 233 12.17 -22.04 -9.38
CA ALA A 233 11.84 -23.33 -9.99
C ALA A 233 10.73 -23.21 -11.06
N HIS A 234 9.69 -22.43 -10.81
CA HIS A 234 8.61 -22.20 -11.76
C HIS A 234 9.06 -21.41 -13.00
N HIS A 235 9.95 -20.42 -12.88
CA HIS A 235 10.50 -19.68 -14.02
C HIS A 235 11.39 -20.58 -14.91
N GLN A 236 12.21 -21.43 -14.29
CA GLN A 236 13.01 -22.41 -15.02
C GLN A 236 12.11 -23.44 -15.72
N GLY A 237 11.06 -23.92 -15.01
CA GLY A 237 10.08 -24.85 -15.56
C GLY A 237 9.32 -24.27 -16.77
N MET A 238 8.85 -23.02 -16.67
CA MET A 238 8.21 -22.32 -17.79
C MET A 238 9.15 -22.14 -18.98
N SER A 239 10.41 -21.79 -18.73
CA SER A 239 11.44 -21.65 -19.78
C SER A 239 11.67 -22.98 -20.51
N LEU A 240 11.82 -24.09 -19.77
CA LEU A 240 11.99 -25.42 -20.35
C LEU A 240 10.76 -25.87 -21.12
N MET A 241 9.54 -25.60 -20.62
CA MET A 241 8.31 -25.92 -21.34
C MET A 241 8.16 -25.11 -22.63
N ALA A 242 8.50 -23.82 -22.62
CA ALA A 242 8.49 -22.98 -23.81
C ALA A 242 9.46 -23.51 -24.87
N LEU A 243 10.70 -23.80 -24.46
CA LEU A 243 11.70 -24.43 -25.33
C LEU A 243 11.23 -25.78 -25.89
N ASN A 244 10.66 -26.63 -25.03
CA ASN A 244 10.12 -27.93 -25.46
C ASN A 244 9.02 -27.78 -26.51
N ASN A 245 8.09 -26.81 -26.30
CA ASN A 245 7.04 -26.54 -27.29
C ASN A 245 7.62 -26.06 -28.63
N VAL A 246 8.64 -25.20 -28.63
CA VAL A 246 9.27 -24.70 -29.85
C VAL A 246 10.00 -25.83 -30.58
N LEU A 247 10.81 -26.61 -29.87
CA LEU A 247 11.63 -27.68 -30.46
C LEU A 247 10.82 -28.90 -30.90
N ASN A 248 9.76 -29.22 -30.18
CA ASN A 248 8.92 -30.40 -30.40
C ASN A 248 7.51 -30.05 -30.92
N ARG A 249 7.41 -29.02 -31.76
CA ARG A 249 6.18 -28.67 -32.51
C ARG A 249 4.94 -28.48 -31.61
N GLY A 250 5.09 -27.94 -30.42
CA GLY A 250 3.99 -27.67 -29.50
C GLY A 250 3.46 -28.91 -28.76
N ILE A 251 4.35 -29.84 -28.42
CA ILE A 251 3.96 -31.14 -27.83
C ILE A 251 3.10 -31.00 -26.56
N MET A 252 3.37 -30.03 -25.70
CA MET A 252 2.57 -29.82 -24.48
C MET A 252 1.17 -29.27 -24.81
N ARG A 253 1.06 -28.37 -25.78
CA ARG A 253 -0.21 -27.90 -26.32
C ARG A 253 -1.01 -29.03 -26.96
N GLN A 254 -0.35 -29.92 -27.72
CA GLN A 254 -1.01 -31.08 -28.31
C GLN A 254 -1.56 -32.03 -27.23
N ARG A 255 -0.77 -32.30 -26.20
CA ARG A 255 -1.21 -33.13 -25.05
C ARG A 255 -2.39 -32.53 -24.33
N PHE A 256 -2.33 -31.24 -24.00
CA PHE A 256 -3.41 -30.54 -23.32
C PHE A 256 -4.72 -30.56 -24.13
N HIS A 257 -4.63 -30.25 -25.42
CA HIS A 257 -5.79 -30.29 -26.32
C HIS A 257 -6.19 -31.70 -26.78
N ALA A 258 -5.48 -32.76 -26.37
CA ALA A 258 -5.91 -34.15 -26.62
C ALA A 258 -7.05 -34.57 -25.68
N ASP A 259 -7.18 -33.91 -24.50
CA ASP A 259 -8.27 -34.14 -23.59
C ASP A 259 -9.62 -33.75 -24.21
N GLY A 260 -10.62 -34.66 -24.14
CA GLY A 260 -11.95 -34.43 -24.72
C GLY A 260 -12.69 -33.24 -24.11
N ARG A 261 -12.50 -32.98 -22.82
CA ARG A 261 -13.10 -31.84 -22.09
C ARG A 261 -12.54 -30.52 -22.62
N ILE A 262 -11.23 -30.44 -22.80
CA ILE A 262 -10.55 -29.26 -23.34
C ILE A 262 -10.95 -29.02 -24.80
N LYS A 263 -11.08 -30.08 -25.62
CA LYS A 263 -11.58 -29.95 -26.99
C LYS A 263 -12.98 -29.37 -27.07
N ALA A 264 -13.84 -29.72 -26.14
CA ALA A 264 -15.21 -29.22 -26.11
C ALA A 264 -15.28 -27.69 -25.89
N VAL A 265 -14.33 -27.11 -25.13
CA VAL A 265 -14.27 -25.68 -24.81
C VAL A 265 -13.27 -24.89 -25.69
N GLU A 266 -12.54 -25.56 -26.58
CA GLU A 266 -11.57 -24.93 -27.49
C GLU A 266 -12.16 -23.75 -28.30
N PRO A 267 -13.45 -23.74 -28.73
CA PRO A 267 -14.06 -22.60 -29.41
C PRO A 267 -13.99 -21.28 -28.64
N LEU A 268 -13.91 -21.30 -27.31
CA LEU A 268 -13.72 -20.08 -26.50
C LEU A 268 -12.42 -19.35 -26.83
N LEU A 269 -11.39 -20.07 -27.28
CA LEU A 269 -10.11 -19.51 -27.66
C LEU A 269 -10.12 -18.86 -29.07
N PHE A 270 -11.21 -19.04 -29.85
CA PHE A 270 -11.38 -18.44 -31.18
C PHE A 270 -11.94 -17.02 -31.15
N GLU A 271 -12.19 -16.49 -29.96
CA GLU A 271 -12.72 -15.14 -29.77
C GLU A 271 -11.93 -14.13 -30.61
N ARG A 272 -12.66 -13.28 -31.33
CA ARG A 272 -12.07 -12.23 -32.18
C ARG A 272 -12.28 -10.86 -31.54
N ILE A 273 -11.41 -9.91 -31.91
CA ILE A 273 -11.58 -8.51 -31.51
C ILE A 273 -12.90 -8.00 -32.13
N PRO A 274 -13.82 -7.47 -31.33
CA PRO A 274 -15.06 -6.90 -31.86
C PRO A 274 -14.75 -5.70 -32.78
N PRO A 275 -15.59 -5.42 -33.79
CA PRO A 275 -15.38 -4.30 -34.71
C PRO A 275 -15.29 -2.93 -34.01
N VAL A 276 -16.00 -2.78 -32.89
CA VAL A 276 -15.97 -1.58 -32.03
C VAL A 276 -15.73 -2.05 -30.60
N PRO A 277 -14.48 -2.21 -30.17
CA PRO A 277 -14.19 -2.57 -28.78
C PRO A 277 -14.48 -1.39 -27.86
N SER A 278 -14.91 -1.69 -26.63
CA SER A 278 -14.97 -0.69 -25.56
C SER A 278 -13.55 -0.27 -25.21
N MET A 279 -13.16 0.94 -25.58
CA MET A 279 -11.82 1.48 -25.36
C MET A 279 -11.72 2.13 -23.99
N LEU A 280 -10.79 1.71 -23.17
CA LEU A 280 -10.34 2.52 -22.05
C LEU A 280 -9.45 3.64 -22.60
N VAL A 281 -9.94 4.86 -22.53
CA VAL A 281 -9.12 6.02 -22.86
C VAL A 281 -8.10 6.19 -21.74
N HIS A 282 -6.85 5.85 -22.02
CA HIS A 282 -5.75 6.27 -21.16
C HIS A 282 -5.75 7.80 -21.18
N ARG A 283 -6.08 8.40 -20.05
CA ARG A 283 -5.94 9.86 -19.92
C ARG A 283 -4.44 10.18 -20.03
N PRO A 284 -4.07 11.19 -20.83
CA PRO A 284 -2.67 11.60 -21.00
C PRO A 284 -1.91 11.91 -19.70
N SER A 285 -2.61 12.08 -18.57
CA SER A 285 -2.03 12.27 -17.25
C SER A 285 -1.10 11.14 -16.81
N ASP A 286 -1.30 9.91 -17.30
CA ASP A 286 -0.46 8.77 -16.91
C ASP A 286 0.87 8.72 -17.70
N GLN A 287 0.97 9.41 -18.83
CA GLN A 287 2.21 9.57 -19.62
C GLN A 287 2.93 10.90 -19.34
N VAL A 288 2.23 11.88 -18.80
CA VAL A 288 2.75 13.25 -18.57
C VAL A 288 3.46 13.36 -17.22
N ALA A 289 3.25 12.43 -16.29
CA ALA A 289 3.92 12.44 -14.99
C ALA A 289 5.47 12.41 -15.07
N MET A 290 6.03 11.91 -16.16
CA MET A 290 7.50 11.92 -16.38
C MET A 290 8.05 13.16 -17.12
N ARG A 291 7.20 14.03 -17.67
CA ARG A 291 7.64 15.27 -18.37
C ARG A 291 7.34 16.57 -17.64
N LEU A 292 6.64 16.53 -16.52
CA LEU A 292 6.24 17.70 -15.74
C LEU A 292 6.85 17.76 -14.35
N VAL A 293 8.10 17.32 -14.19
CA VAL A 293 8.94 17.78 -13.08
C VAL A 293 9.70 19.04 -13.55
N SER A 294 8.99 20.01 -14.09
CA SER A 294 9.51 21.35 -14.32
C SER A 294 8.38 22.37 -14.30
N GLY A 295 7.84 22.56 -13.11
CA GLY A 295 6.92 23.59 -12.70
C GLY A 295 6.29 23.19 -11.37
N PRO A 296 6.13 24.11 -10.40
CA PRO A 296 5.42 23.78 -9.17
C PRO A 296 3.98 23.40 -9.56
N SER A 297 3.68 22.10 -9.50
CA SER A 297 2.29 21.62 -9.48
C SER A 297 1.61 22.31 -8.32
N ALA A 298 0.51 23.01 -8.55
CA ALA A 298 -0.29 23.56 -7.46
C ALA A 298 -0.60 22.39 -6.50
N PRO A 299 -0.31 22.54 -5.20
CA PRO A 299 -0.51 21.46 -4.25
C PRO A 299 -1.97 21.03 -4.26
N GLU A 300 -2.22 19.75 -4.36
CA GLU A 300 -3.57 19.20 -4.33
C GLU A 300 -4.07 19.22 -2.88
N TYR A 301 -5.00 20.14 -2.60
CA TYR A 301 -5.64 20.26 -1.29
C TYR A 301 -6.99 19.56 -1.27
N ARG A 302 -7.22 18.74 -0.24
CA ARG A 302 -8.54 18.17 0.06
C ARG A 302 -9.09 18.87 1.29
N VAL A 303 -10.23 19.54 1.16
CA VAL A 303 -10.86 20.31 2.24
C VAL A 303 -12.11 19.61 2.74
N PHE A 304 -12.25 19.52 4.05
CA PHE A 304 -13.34 18.85 4.74
C PHE A 304 -13.85 19.72 5.90
N ASP A 305 -15.11 19.57 6.24
CA ASP A 305 -15.71 20.00 7.51
C ASP A 305 -15.69 18.87 8.55
N GLU A 306 -16.28 19.11 9.73
CA GLU A 306 -16.42 18.10 10.77
C GLU A 306 -17.52 17.07 10.50
N ASP A 307 -18.54 17.42 9.70
CA ASP A 307 -19.74 16.60 9.46
C ASP A 307 -19.58 15.74 8.20
N THR A 308 -18.73 14.73 8.28
CA THR A 308 -18.60 13.74 7.21
C THR A 308 -19.16 12.40 7.68
N PRO A 309 -20.01 11.71 6.85
CA PRO A 309 -20.62 10.42 7.22
C PRO A 309 -19.60 9.33 7.55
N ILE A 310 -18.41 9.44 6.97
CA ILE A 310 -17.27 8.56 7.20
C ILE A 310 -16.05 9.44 7.46
N PRO A 311 -15.22 9.13 8.48
CA PRO A 311 -13.99 9.88 8.74
C PRO A 311 -13.10 9.95 7.50
N ARG A 312 -12.64 11.15 7.16
CA ARG A 312 -11.66 11.36 6.10
C ARG A 312 -10.27 11.31 6.73
N VAL A 313 -9.39 10.54 6.12
CA VAL A 313 -8.10 10.19 6.71
C VAL A 313 -6.96 10.79 5.89
N GLN A 314 -5.95 11.31 6.58
CA GLN A 314 -4.63 11.63 6.06
C GLN A 314 -3.59 10.74 6.73
N LEU A 315 -2.70 10.17 5.93
CA LEU A 315 -1.53 9.45 6.40
C LEU A 315 -0.29 10.29 6.10
N LEU A 316 0.50 10.57 7.13
CA LEU A 316 1.77 11.27 7.04
C LEU A 316 2.85 10.34 7.59
N GLY A 317 4.02 10.31 6.96
CA GLY A 317 5.10 9.45 7.46
C GLY A 317 6.37 9.53 6.62
N ASN A 318 7.47 9.04 7.20
CA ASN A 318 8.79 8.99 6.58
C ASN A 318 9.29 7.54 6.34
N GLY A 319 8.39 6.55 6.45
CA GLY A 319 8.72 5.12 6.31
C GLY A 319 9.08 4.43 7.63
N ARG A 320 9.42 5.16 8.70
CA ARG A 320 9.67 4.63 10.05
C ARG A 320 8.65 5.14 11.05
N TYR A 321 8.38 6.44 11.02
CA TYR A 321 7.34 7.09 11.83
C TYR A 321 6.12 7.37 10.95
N ALA A 322 4.93 7.07 11.45
CA ALA A 322 3.68 7.27 10.75
C ALA A 322 2.63 7.89 11.67
N LEU A 323 1.92 8.86 11.14
CA LEU A 323 0.76 9.50 11.75
C LEU A 323 -0.46 9.28 10.85
N MET A 324 -1.53 8.74 11.43
CA MET A 324 -2.87 8.78 10.84
C MET A 324 -3.68 9.83 11.56
N ILE A 325 -4.30 10.75 10.83
CA ILE A 325 -5.16 11.80 11.38
C ILE A 325 -6.44 11.94 10.56
N THR A 326 -7.58 12.09 11.24
CA THR A 326 -8.88 12.27 10.59
C THR A 326 -9.22 13.75 10.44
N ASN A 327 -10.21 14.08 9.61
CA ASN A 327 -10.74 15.44 9.47
C ASN A 327 -11.32 16.02 10.77
N THR A 328 -11.62 15.21 11.76
CA THR A 328 -12.05 15.63 13.09
C THR A 328 -10.89 15.80 14.07
N GLY A 329 -9.67 15.42 13.70
CA GLY A 329 -8.45 15.53 14.50
C GLY A 329 -8.16 14.32 15.38
N ALA A 330 -8.93 13.24 15.27
CA ALA A 330 -8.60 11.96 15.88
C ALA A 330 -7.51 11.23 15.08
N GLY A 331 -6.85 10.24 15.69
CA GLY A 331 -5.82 9.50 15.00
C GLY A 331 -4.89 8.74 15.92
N TYR A 332 -3.74 8.33 15.37
CA TYR A 332 -2.67 7.66 16.10
C TYR A 332 -1.30 8.00 15.52
N SER A 333 -0.29 7.88 16.36
CA SER A 333 1.13 7.94 15.98
C SER A 333 1.76 6.57 16.21
N ARG A 334 2.60 6.11 15.27
CA ARG A 334 3.27 4.81 15.29
C ARG A 334 4.74 4.94 14.87
N TRP A 335 5.60 4.17 15.49
CA TRP A 335 7.00 4.02 15.13
C TRP A 335 7.34 2.55 14.88
N GLY A 336 7.67 2.20 13.64
CA GLY A 336 7.85 0.81 13.25
C GLY A 336 6.61 -0.03 13.59
N GLU A 337 6.79 -1.06 14.42
CA GLU A 337 5.70 -1.92 14.90
C GLU A 337 5.00 -1.41 16.18
N PHE A 338 5.52 -0.33 16.81
CA PHE A 338 5.03 0.17 18.09
C PHE A 338 4.02 1.30 17.91
N ASP A 339 2.83 1.15 18.50
CA ASP A 339 1.91 2.27 18.69
C ASP A 339 2.50 3.22 19.74
N ILE A 340 2.75 4.46 19.35
CA ILE A 340 3.20 5.52 20.28
C ILE A 340 2.01 6.03 21.09
N THR A 341 0.95 6.43 20.39
CA THR A 341 -0.32 6.81 21.02
C THR A 341 -1.35 5.70 20.87
N ARG A 342 -2.25 5.59 21.85
CA ARG A 342 -3.29 4.56 21.83
C ARG A 342 -4.34 4.86 20.80
N TRP A 343 -4.76 3.82 20.07
CA TRP A 343 -5.87 3.86 19.13
C TRP A 343 -6.69 2.57 19.16
N ARG A 344 -8.00 2.70 18.92
CA ARG A 344 -8.92 1.57 18.75
C ARG A 344 -9.75 1.77 17.50
N SER A 345 -9.87 0.73 16.71
CA SER A 345 -10.75 0.71 15.54
C SER A 345 -12.20 0.65 16.01
N ASP A 346 -12.90 1.76 15.88
CA ASP A 346 -14.32 1.88 16.20
C ASP A 346 -14.95 2.91 15.24
N THR A 347 -15.80 2.46 14.35
CA THR A 347 -16.45 3.32 13.35
C THR A 347 -17.50 4.26 13.94
N THR A 348 -17.88 4.05 15.19
CA THR A 348 -18.86 4.88 15.92
C THR A 348 -18.22 5.88 16.89
N ARG A 349 -16.90 5.77 17.12
CA ARG A 349 -16.16 6.58 18.08
C ARG A 349 -14.86 7.07 17.46
N ASP A 350 -14.69 8.36 17.45
CA ASP A 350 -13.53 9.05 16.89
C ASP A 350 -12.90 9.93 18.00
N HIS A 351 -12.42 9.29 19.09
CA HIS A 351 -11.94 9.99 20.30
C HIS A 351 -10.55 9.55 20.76
N TRP A 352 -9.76 8.98 19.86
CA TRP A 352 -8.38 8.59 20.09
C TRP A 352 -7.44 9.56 19.36
N GLY A 353 -6.34 9.94 19.98
CA GLY A 353 -5.36 10.81 19.33
C GLY A 353 -4.60 11.70 20.28
N THR A 354 -3.84 12.63 19.70
CA THR A 354 -3.21 13.74 20.39
C THR A 354 -4.08 14.97 20.22
N PHE A 355 -4.65 15.45 21.30
CA PHE A 355 -5.60 16.55 21.31
C PHE A 355 -5.00 17.80 21.91
N VAL A 356 -5.48 18.96 21.47
CA VAL A 356 -5.12 20.26 22.07
C VAL A 356 -6.39 20.99 22.48
N TYR A 357 -6.48 21.24 23.76
CA TYR A 357 -7.54 22.05 24.38
C TYR A 357 -7.08 23.49 24.52
N LEU A 358 -8.02 24.38 24.35
CA LEU A 358 -7.87 25.80 24.61
C LEU A 358 -8.91 26.23 25.64
N ARG A 359 -8.46 26.92 26.67
CA ARG A 359 -9.35 27.54 27.66
C ARG A 359 -9.05 29.03 27.76
N GLU A 360 -10.05 29.83 27.55
CA GLU A 360 -9.94 31.27 27.84
C GLU A 360 -10.15 31.53 29.34
N GLU A 361 -9.17 32.15 29.99
CA GLU A 361 -9.15 32.27 31.46
C GLU A 361 -10.31 33.13 32.01
N GLU A 362 -10.63 34.24 31.37
CA GLU A 362 -11.63 35.20 31.87
C GLU A 362 -13.06 34.61 31.84
N SER A 363 -13.43 33.95 30.72
CA SER A 363 -14.75 33.35 30.58
C SER A 363 -14.81 31.90 31.02
N ASN A 364 -13.67 31.28 31.31
CA ASN A 364 -13.51 29.86 31.59
C ASN A 364 -14.09 28.96 30.48
N THR A 365 -14.16 29.49 29.26
CA THR A 365 -14.70 28.74 28.12
C THR A 365 -13.66 27.80 27.55
N LEU A 366 -14.04 26.51 27.43
CA LEU A 366 -13.20 25.43 26.90
C LEU A 366 -13.62 25.06 25.47
N TRP A 367 -12.64 24.92 24.58
CA TRP A 367 -12.80 24.34 23.26
C TRP A 367 -11.54 23.56 22.84
N SER A 368 -11.58 22.83 21.73
CA SER A 368 -10.43 22.13 21.18
C SER A 368 -10.02 22.74 19.83
N LEU A 369 -8.75 22.62 19.46
CA LEU A 369 -8.26 23.07 18.14
C LEU A 369 -8.94 22.32 17.00
N THR A 370 -9.19 21.03 17.18
CA THR A 370 -9.90 20.15 16.26
C THR A 370 -11.33 19.92 16.74
N HIS A 371 -12.18 19.27 15.91
CA HIS A 371 -13.54 18.91 16.32
C HIS A 371 -13.51 18.00 17.56
N GLN A 372 -12.69 16.94 17.51
CA GLN A 372 -12.43 16.09 18.67
C GLN A 372 -11.43 16.76 19.63
N PRO A 373 -11.45 16.44 20.91
CA PRO A 373 -12.31 15.47 21.59
C PRO A 373 -13.63 16.02 22.10
N LEU A 374 -13.84 17.35 22.05
CA LEU A 374 -15.01 18.01 22.66
C LEU A 374 -16.28 17.85 21.81
N ASN A 375 -16.15 17.44 20.54
CA ASN A 375 -17.24 17.19 19.60
C ASN A 375 -18.19 18.41 19.47
N ALA A 376 -17.62 19.60 19.51
CA ALA A 376 -18.38 20.84 19.39
C ALA A 376 -18.43 21.28 17.93
N THR A 377 -19.64 21.42 17.40
CA THR A 377 -19.86 21.90 16.04
C THR A 377 -19.47 23.38 15.89
N ASP A 378 -18.86 23.73 14.78
CA ASP A 378 -18.50 25.10 14.44
C ASP A 378 -18.56 25.28 12.92
N PRO A 379 -19.47 26.09 12.38
CA PRO A 379 -19.63 26.27 10.94
C PRO A 379 -18.42 26.89 10.23
N ARG A 380 -17.40 27.27 10.97
CA ARG A 380 -16.12 27.81 10.48
C ARG A 380 -14.95 26.86 10.70
N TYR A 381 -15.24 25.63 11.07
CA TYR A 381 -14.22 24.59 11.14
C TYR A 381 -13.87 24.11 9.74
N THR A 382 -12.59 23.97 9.46
CA THR A 382 -12.10 23.34 8.23
C THR A 382 -10.88 22.47 8.53
N ALA A 383 -10.85 21.28 7.93
CA ALA A 383 -9.68 20.42 7.87
C ALA A 383 -9.17 20.38 6.42
N THR A 384 -7.91 20.69 6.20
CA THR A 384 -7.28 20.69 4.87
C THR A 384 -6.13 19.71 4.86
N PHE A 385 -6.15 18.76 3.92
CA PHE A 385 -5.11 17.75 3.77
C PHE A 385 -4.34 17.96 2.48
N SER A 386 -3.02 17.99 2.60
CA SER A 386 -2.06 18.00 1.50
C SER A 386 -1.11 16.80 1.63
N ALA A 387 -0.24 16.60 0.65
CA ALA A 387 0.67 15.45 0.64
C ALA A 387 1.61 15.40 1.87
N ASP A 388 1.99 16.56 2.40
CA ASP A 388 3.00 16.76 3.44
C ASP A 388 2.44 17.14 4.81
N ARG A 389 1.16 17.52 4.90
CA ARG A 389 0.58 18.00 6.15
C ARG A 389 -0.94 17.84 6.25
N ALA A 390 -1.43 17.97 7.49
CA ALA A 390 -2.83 18.16 7.81
C ALA A 390 -2.98 19.52 8.53
N GLU A 391 -3.93 20.32 8.10
CA GLU A 391 -4.22 21.64 8.67
C GLU A 391 -5.64 21.70 9.19
N PHE A 392 -5.83 22.34 10.37
CA PHE A 392 -7.13 22.54 10.98
C PHE A 392 -7.30 24.01 11.33
N ARG A 393 -8.39 24.61 10.92
CA ARG A 393 -8.73 26.00 11.22
C ARG A 393 -10.06 26.09 11.94
N ARG A 394 -10.09 26.92 12.96
CA ARG A 394 -11.28 27.15 13.76
C ARG A 394 -11.30 28.58 14.29
N ARG A 395 -12.49 29.16 14.50
CA ARG A 395 -12.62 30.47 15.10
C ARG A 395 -13.64 30.43 16.24
N ARG A 396 -13.23 30.75 17.47
CA ARG A 396 -14.10 30.81 18.64
C ARG A 396 -13.74 32.02 19.53
N LEU A 397 -14.76 32.67 20.06
CA LEU A 397 -14.62 33.88 20.94
C LEU A 397 -13.73 34.99 20.34
N GLY A 398 -13.67 35.10 19.02
CA GLY A 398 -12.79 36.05 18.34
C GLY A 398 -11.33 35.62 18.26
N ILE A 399 -10.98 34.44 18.78
CA ILE A 399 -9.69 33.79 18.56
C ILE A 399 -9.79 32.89 17.35
N GLU A 400 -8.94 33.13 16.37
CA GLU A 400 -8.70 32.23 15.26
C GLU A 400 -7.54 31.30 15.60
N SER A 401 -7.75 30.00 15.47
CA SER A 401 -6.74 28.99 15.74
C SER A 401 -6.42 28.21 14.47
N HIS A 402 -5.14 28.01 14.19
CA HIS A 402 -4.63 27.21 13.09
C HIS A 402 -3.63 26.18 13.63
N LEU A 403 -3.92 24.90 13.40
CA LEU A 403 -3.05 23.78 13.73
C LEU A 403 -2.54 23.19 12.42
N GLU A 404 -1.23 23.09 12.27
CA GLU A 404 -0.56 22.38 11.19
C GLU A 404 0.17 21.18 11.79
N VAL A 405 -0.03 20.01 11.16
CA VAL A 405 0.57 18.75 11.62
C VAL A 405 1.33 18.13 10.47
N THR A 406 2.59 17.80 10.69
CA THR A 406 3.47 17.14 9.71
C THR A 406 4.38 16.13 10.40
N VAL A 407 4.95 15.22 9.63
CA VAL A 407 5.99 14.29 10.07
C VAL A 407 7.32 14.72 9.44
N SER A 408 8.38 14.75 10.25
CA SER A 408 9.73 15.06 9.76
C SER A 408 10.16 14.03 8.71
N PRO A 409 10.71 14.45 7.56
CA PRO A 409 11.23 13.52 6.57
C PRO A 409 12.51 12.80 7.02
N GLU A 410 13.27 13.39 7.93
CA GLU A 410 14.59 12.89 8.36
C GLU A 410 14.55 12.21 9.73
N ASP A 411 13.75 12.76 10.66
CA ASP A 411 13.67 12.30 12.04
C ASP A 411 12.35 11.56 12.34
N ASP A 412 12.38 10.67 13.33
CA ASP A 412 11.20 9.95 13.81
C ASP A 412 10.35 10.86 14.73
N ALA A 413 9.84 11.94 14.15
CA ALA A 413 9.14 13.00 14.89
C ALA A 413 7.94 13.55 14.10
N GLU A 414 6.88 13.88 14.84
CA GLU A 414 5.76 14.70 14.36
C GLU A 414 5.86 16.11 14.91
N ILE A 415 5.51 17.09 14.12
CA ILE A 415 5.53 18.51 14.46
C ILE A 415 4.10 19.02 14.38
N ARG A 416 3.65 19.66 15.47
CA ARG A 416 2.34 20.30 15.58
C ARG A 416 2.54 21.79 15.82
N ARG A 417 2.43 22.59 14.75
CA ARG A 417 2.53 24.04 14.82
C ARG A 417 1.15 24.63 15.11
N ILE A 418 1.05 25.38 16.18
CA ILE A 418 -0.19 26.03 16.61
C ILE A 418 -0.02 27.54 16.48
N THR A 419 -0.91 28.17 15.73
CA THR A 419 -0.97 29.64 15.60
C THR A 419 -2.31 30.13 16.15
N LEU A 420 -2.28 31.06 17.09
CA LEU A 420 -3.46 31.70 17.67
C LEU A 420 -3.45 33.17 17.28
N VAL A 421 -4.57 33.66 16.74
CA VAL A 421 -4.73 35.08 16.37
C VAL A 421 -5.92 35.67 17.09
N ASN A 422 -5.68 36.71 17.90
CA ASN A 422 -6.75 37.44 18.53
C ASN A 422 -7.35 38.50 17.58
N GLN A 423 -8.51 38.21 17.03
CA GLN A 423 -9.25 39.11 16.14
C GLN A 423 -10.09 40.14 16.91
N GLY A 424 -10.13 40.03 18.25
CA GLY A 424 -10.90 40.91 19.13
C GLY A 424 -10.18 42.23 19.43
N SER A 425 -10.86 43.07 20.22
CA SER A 425 -10.36 44.37 20.67
C SER A 425 -9.79 44.37 22.11
N ARG A 426 -9.79 43.23 22.79
CA ARG A 426 -9.28 43.07 24.18
C ARG A 426 -8.17 42.03 24.18
N ALA A 427 -7.19 42.23 25.04
CA ALA A 427 -6.20 41.20 25.37
C ALA A 427 -6.88 39.97 25.97
N ARG A 428 -6.36 38.78 25.72
CA ARG A 428 -6.90 37.51 26.24
C ARG A 428 -5.77 36.58 26.64
N THR A 429 -5.99 35.84 27.73
CA THR A 429 -5.07 34.77 28.13
C THR A 429 -5.71 33.41 27.83
N ILE A 430 -5.00 32.61 27.07
CA ILE A 430 -5.44 31.28 26.62
C ILE A 430 -4.55 30.23 27.28
N GLU A 431 -5.15 29.32 28.04
CA GLU A 431 -4.49 28.08 28.44
C GLU A 431 -4.51 27.08 27.28
N LEU A 432 -3.35 26.71 26.75
CA LEU A 432 -3.18 25.69 25.74
C LEU A 432 -2.72 24.41 26.42
N THR A 433 -3.48 23.30 26.26
CA THR A 433 -3.17 22.01 26.86
C THR A 433 -3.13 20.93 25.76
N SER A 434 -1.96 20.37 25.52
CA SER A 434 -1.80 19.17 24.67
C SER A 434 -1.95 17.92 25.52
N ALA A 435 -2.66 16.90 25.02
CA ALA A 435 -2.81 15.63 25.74
C ALA A 435 -2.94 14.43 24.79
N ALA A 436 -2.26 13.30 25.16
CA ALA A 436 -2.30 12.05 24.42
C ALA A 436 -2.13 10.83 25.33
N GLU A 437 -2.90 9.76 25.10
CA GLU A 437 -2.66 8.47 25.75
C GLU A 437 -1.47 7.74 25.14
N LEU A 438 -0.58 7.20 25.99
CA LEU A 438 0.59 6.45 25.56
C LEU A 438 0.29 4.95 25.46
N SER A 439 0.91 4.29 24.48
CA SER A 439 0.88 2.83 24.32
C SER A 439 2.27 2.21 24.37
N LEU A 440 3.22 2.70 23.60
CA LEU A 440 4.61 2.22 23.48
C LEU A 440 4.70 0.69 23.34
N ALA A 441 3.76 0.09 22.63
CA ALA A 441 3.64 -1.36 22.49
C ALA A 441 3.19 -1.73 21.07
N PRO A 442 3.50 -2.96 20.60
CA PRO A 442 2.86 -3.48 19.38
C PRO A 442 1.34 -3.46 19.52
N HIS A 443 0.65 -3.05 18.45
CA HIS A 443 -0.82 -2.85 18.45
C HIS A 443 -1.60 -4.06 19.01
N GLY A 444 -1.23 -5.27 18.57
CA GLY A 444 -1.86 -6.51 19.03
C GLY A 444 -1.70 -6.75 20.53
N SER A 445 -0.55 -6.40 21.11
CA SER A 445 -0.26 -6.55 22.54
C SER A 445 -1.08 -5.58 23.39
N ASP A 446 -1.16 -4.30 22.98
CA ASP A 446 -1.97 -3.31 23.68
C ASP A 446 -3.47 -3.61 23.55
N ARG A 447 -3.92 -4.14 22.42
CA ARG A 447 -5.32 -4.55 22.21
C ARG A 447 -5.72 -5.75 23.06
N ALA A 448 -4.84 -6.76 23.16
CA ALA A 448 -5.13 -7.99 23.89
C ALA A 448 -5.19 -7.76 25.43
N HIS A 449 -4.25 -6.99 25.97
CA HIS A 449 -4.13 -6.76 27.42
C HIS A 449 -3.75 -5.31 27.75
N PRO A 450 -4.66 -4.33 27.53
CA PRO A 450 -4.32 -2.91 27.64
C PRO A 450 -3.86 -2.50 29.04
N ALA A 451 -4.50 -3.00 30.10
CA ALA A 451 -4.12 -2.72 31.49
C ALA A 451 -2.72 -3.23 31.82
N PHE A 452 -2.41 -4.46 31.38
CA PHE A 452 -1.09 -5.05 31.59
C PHE A 452 -0.01 -4.33 30.77
N SER A 453 -0.31 -3.96 29.52
CA SER A 453 0.63 -3.24 28.65
C SER A 453 1.11 -1.93 29.26
N LYS A 454 0.23 -1.19 29.95
CA LYS A 454 0.52 0.11 30.58
C LYS A 454 1.53 0.02 31.73
N LEU A 455 1.57 -1.11 32.46
CA LEU A 455 2.44 -1.29 33.64
C LEU A 455 3.95 -1.22 33.33
N PHE A 456 4.32 -1.33 32.07
CA PHE A 456 5.71 -1.25 31.64
C PHE A 456 6.16 0.14 31.21
N ILE A 457 5.25 1.13 31.20
CA ILE A 457 5.56 2.49 30.79
C ILE A 457 5.94 3.29 32.04
N GLN A 458 7.06 3.97 31.94
CA GLN A 458 7.54 4.94 32.94
C GLN A 458 7.57 6.33 32.30
N THR A 459 7.30 7.35 33.09
CA THR A 459 7.30 8.74 32.66
C THR A 459 8.30 9.55 33.45
N GLU A 460 8.88 10.58 32.87
CA GLU A 460 9.80 11.53 33.48
C GLU A 460 9.56 12.93 32.94
N ALA A 461 9.54 13.91 33.83
CA ALA A 461 9.46 15.30 33.43
C ALA A 461 10.84 15.96 33.45
N ARG A 462 11.22 16.57 32.35
CA ARG A 462 12.45 17.35 32.16
C ARG A 462 12.09 18.83 32.12
N ALA A 463 12.03 19.44 33.32
CA ALA A 463 11.68 20.86 33.43
C ALA A 463 12.68 21.79 32.73
N ASP A 464 13.95 21.42 32.70
CA ASP A 464 15.03 22.13 32.01
C ASP A 464 14.87 22.16 30.47
N LEU A 465 14.12 21.22 29.91
CA LEU A 465 13.85 21.10 28.48
C LEU A 465 12.39 21.38 28.13
N HIS A 466 11.54 21.69 29.10
CA HIS A 466 10.07 21.76 28.96
C HIS A 466 9.53 20.53 28.22
N ALA A 467 9.97 19.33 28.65
CA ALA A 467 9.70 18.08 28.00
C ALA A 467 9.15 17.01 28.97
N LEU A 468 8.28 16.16 28.43
CA LEU A 468 7.90 14.90 29.03
C LEU A 468 8.56 13.77 28.25
N LEU A 469 9.19 12.85 28.97
CA LEU A 469 9.75 11.62 28.44
C LEU A 469 8.91 10.45 28.92
N ALA A 470 8.77 9.43 28.09
CA ALA A 470 8.27 8.14 28.51
C ALA A 470 9.04 7.02 27.80
N TRP A 471 9.19 5.92 28.50
CA TRP A 471 9.81 4.73 27.90
C TRP A 471 9.13 3.48 28.38
N ARG A 472 9.20 2.46 27.53
CA ARG A 472 8.76 1.12 27.87
C ARG A 472 9.93 0.33 28.43
N ARG A 473 9.79 -0.14 29.69
CA ARG A 473 10.76 -1.04 30.31
C ARG A 473 10.81 -2.36 29.55
N PRO A 474 12.01 -2.83 29.11
CA PRO A 474 12.16 -4.12 28.47
C PRO A 474 11.71 -5.26 29.38
N ARG A 475 11.12 -6.29 28.80
CA ARG A 475 10.67 -7.50 29.52
C ARG A 475 11.72 -8.60 29.52
N SER A 476 12.71 -8.51 28.64
CA SER A 476 13.88 -9.40 28.53
C SER A 476 15.13 -8.59 28.22
N ALA A 477 16.31 -9.20 28.37
CA ALA A 477 17.60 -8.57 28.05
C ALA A 477 17.78 -8.29 26.55
N ASP A 478 17.04 -9.00 25.69
CA ASP A 478 17.14 -8.89 24.24
C ASP A 478 16.17 -7.83 23.65
N GLU A 479 15.27 -7.29 24.48
CA GLU A 479 14.30 -6.27 24.06
C GLU A 479 14.89 -4.86 24.27
N SER A 480 14.94 -4.06 23.22
CA SER A 480 15.37 -2.66 23.31
C SER A 480 14.26 -1.77 23.88
N PRO A 481 14.57 -0.81 24.77
CA PRO A 481 13.57 0.10 25.29
C PRO A 481 13.07 1.05 24.19
N VAL A 482 11.75 1.24 24.09
CA VAL A 482 11.10 2.21 23.23
C VAL A 482 10.94 3.51 24.00
N TRP A 483 11.43 4.63 23.46
CA TRP A 483 11.38 5.95 24.05
C TRP A 483 10.50 6.89 23.23
N VAL A 484 9.82 7.78 23.90
CA VAL A 484 9.10 8.90 23.29
C VAL A 484 9.31 10.16 24.12
N ALA A 485 9.42 11.30 23.44
CA ALA A 485 9.48 12.62 24.06
C ALA A 485 8.39 13.51 23.47
N GLN A 486 7.78 14.35 24.32
CA GLN A 486 6.94 15.46 23.91
C GLN A 486 7.51 16.76 24.46
N LEU A 487 7.72 17.73 23.58
CA LEU A 487 8.24 19.05 23.92
C LEU A 487 7.23 20.12 23.51
N MET A 488 7.15 21.18 24.29
CA MET A 488 6.53 22.45 23.90
C MET A 488 7.62 23.49 23.69
N VAL A 489 7.91 23.79 22.44
CA VAL A 489 8.92 24.81 22.08
C VAL A 489 8.32 26.21 22.30
N GLU A 490 9.07 27.09 22.94
CA GLU A 490 8.64 28.44 23.23
C GLU A 490 8.84 29.40 22.07
N SER A 491 7.89 30.36 21.94
CA SER A 491 8.18 31.65 21.29
C SER A 491 9.02 32.51 22.23
N PRO A 492 9.94 33.35 21.72
CA PRO A 492 10.91 34.07 22.55
C PRO A 492 10.37 35.05 23.60
N GLU A 493 9.07 35.30 23.61
CA GLU A 493 8.43 36.31 24.45
C GLU A 493 7.47 35.68 25.48
N GLY A 494 7.93 35.31 26.67
CA GLY A 494 7.07 35.00 27.81
C GLY A 494 7.64 34.02 28.82
N GLU A 495 7.55 34.36 30.11
CA GLU A 495 7.74 33.42 31.21
C GLU A 495 6.61 32.38 31.18
N SER A 496 6.92 31.12 30.86
CA SER A 496 5.93 30.07 30.95
C SER A 496 6.30 29.07 32.04
N SER A 497 5.39 28.88 32.98
CA SER A 497 5.49 27.80 33.94
C SER A 497 5.26 26.48 33.24
N PHE A 498 6.18 25.53 33.38
CA PHE A 498 6.02 24.17 32.92
C PHE A 498 5.01 23.41 33.77
N GLU A 499 3.77 23.28 33.29
CA GLU A 499 2.69 22.54 33.93
C GLU A 499 2.45 21.23 33.18
N TYR A 500 2.39 20.10 33.91
CA TYR A 500 2.20 18.80 33.32
C TYR A 500 1.46 17.81 34.22
N GLU A 501 0.96 16.72 33.59
CA GLU A 501 0.40 15.56 34.27
C GLU A 501 0.69 14.31 33.40
N THR A 502 1.08 13.23 34.05
CA THR A 502 1.29 11.97 33.32
C THR A 502 0.37 10.83 33.76
N ASP A 503 -0.48 11.07 34.77
CA ASP A 503 -1.51 10.13 35.20
C ASP A 503 -2.88 10.50 34.58
N ARG A 504 -3.37 9.64 33.70
CA ARG A 504 -4.66 9.83 33.04
C ARG A 504 -5.83 9.94 34.00
N ALA A 505 -5.79 9.20 35.12
CA ALA A 505 -6.85 9.26 36.12
C ALA A 505 -6.95 10.66 36.78
N ARG A 506 -5.83 11.35 36.93
CA ARG A 506 -5.78 12.73 37.42
C ARG A 506 -6.13 13.74 36.34
N PHE A 507 -5.63 13.54 35.11
CA PHE A 507 -5.92 14.48 34.03
C PHE A 507 -7.36 14.41 33.56
N VAL A 508 -7.89 13.21 33.27
CA VAL A 508 -9.28 13.03 32.82
C VAL A 508 -10.26 13.11 33.98
N GLY A 509 -9.97 12.44 35.09
CA GLY A 509 -10.85 12.36 36.24
C GLY A 509 -11.77 11.13 36.23
N ARG A 510 -12.12 10.67 37.43
CA ARG A 510 -13.01 9.50 37.60
C ARG A 510 -14.41 9.81 37.09
N GLY A 511 -14.97 8.92 36.27
CA GLY A 511 -16.31 9.05 35.68
C GLY A 511 -16.40 10.07 34.54
N ARG A 512 -15.26 10.61 34.11
CA ARG A 512 -15.16 11.57 33.01
C ARG A 512 -14.47 10.95 31.77
N THR A 513 -14.50 11.68 30.70
CA THR A 513 -13.96 11.31 29.40
C THR A 513 -13.06 12.41 28.83
N TRP A 514 -12.46 12.18 27.69
CA TRP A 514 -11.73 13.21 26.92
C TRP A 514 -12.61 14.39 26.49
N ARG A 515 -13.95 14.25 26.53
CA ARG A 515 -14.90 15.32 26.20
C ARG A 515 -15.11 16.30 27.34
N ASP A 516 -14.87 15.88 28.58
CA ASP A 516 -15.11 16.68 29.79
C ASP A 516 -14.01 16.45 30.85
N PRO A 517 -12.70 16.54 30.50
CA PRO A 517 -11.64 16.26 31.45
C PRO A 517 -11.56 17.30 32.56
N ILE A 518 -11.09 16.89 33.74
CA ILE A 518 -10.77 17.82 34.85
C ILE A 518 -9.61 18.73 34.47
N MET A 519 -8.64 18.19 33.74
CA MET A 519 -7.40 18.85 33.28
C MET A 519 -6.52 19.28 34.45
N SER A 520 -6.43 18.45 35.49
CA SER A 520 -5.58 18.70 36.66
C SER A 520 -4.10 18.54 36.24
N MET A 521 -3.26 19.49 36.68
CA MET A 521 -1.81 19.50 36.41
C MET A 521 -1.05 19.42 37.73
N ASN A 522 -0.91 18.19 38.24
CA ASN A 522 -0.33 17.95 39.57
C ASN A 522 1.16 17.64 39.53
N ARG A 523 1.78 17.71 38.36
CA ARG A 523 3.19 17.38 38.14
C ARG A 523 3.54 15.95 38.57
N THR A 524 2.64 15.02 38.27
CA THR A 524 2.88 13.58 38.51
C THR A 524 3.74 13.00 37.42
N ASP A 525 4.78 12.25 37.76
CA ASP A 525 5.59 11.47 36.86
C ASP A 525 6.13 10.20 37.55
N GLY A 526 6.91 9.38 36.82
CA GLY A 526 7.44 8.11 37.31
C GLY A 526 6.54 6.94 36.97
N TYR A 527 6.20 6.13 37.94
CA TYR A 527 5.35 4.94 37.78
C TYR A 527 3.88 5.30 37.96
N VAL A 528 3.18 5.43 36.85
CA VAL A 528 1.72 5.68 36.83
C VAL A 528 1.00 4.45 36.22
N LEU A 529 -0.21 4.17 36.71
CA LEU A 529 -0.99 3.02 36.27
C LEU A 529 -1.57 3.20 34.86
N ASP A 530 -1.86 4.43 34.46
CA ASP A 530 -2.46 4.74 33.15
C ASP A 530 -1.78 5.98 32.57
N PRO A 531 -0.68 5.81 31.82
CA PRO A 531 0.18 6.90 31.38
C PRO A 531 -0.48 7.75 30.29
N VAL A 532 -0.33 9.06 30.44
CA VAL A 532 -0.72 10.09 29.48
C VAL A 532 0.40 11.13 29.41
N PHE A 533 0.59 11.74 28.27
CA PHE A 533 1.27 13.04 28.20
C PHE A 533 0.23 14.14 28.21
N ALA A 534 0.27 15.00 29.23
CA ALA A 534 -0.49 16.24 29.27
C ALA A 534 0.44 17.38 29.64
N MET A 535 0.53 18.37 28.78
CA MET A 535 1.35 19.58 29.00
C MET A 535 0.51 20.81 28.78
N ARG A 536 0.65 21.79 29.68
CA ARG A 536 -0.08 23.06 29.63
C ARG A 536 0.86 24.23 29.56
N ARG A 537 0.41 25.23 28.81
CA ARG A 537 1.04 26.54 28.71
C ARG A 537 -0.02 27.65 28.66
N ARG A 538 0.33 28.82 29.19
CA ARG A 538 -0.47 30.06 29.06
C ARG A 538 0.10 30.92 27.96
N VAL A 539 -0.77 31.46 27.12
CA VAL A 539 -0.43 32.34 26.02
C VAL A 539 -1.24 33.63 26.16
N SER A 540 -0.55 34.75 26.28
CA SER A 540 -1.18 36.08 26.30
C SER A 540 -1.28 36.60 24.88
N LEU A 541 -2.49 36.95 24.45
CA LEU A 541 -2.80 37.40 23.09
C LEU A 541 -3.28 38.86 23.13
N GLU A 542 -2.41 39.77 22.76
CA GLU A 542 -2.78 41.18 22.57
C GLU A 542 -3.81 41.34 21.42
N PRO A 543 -4.61 42.42 21.43
CA PRO A 543 -5.57 42.68 20.36
C PRO A 543 -4.91 42.71 19.00
N ARG A 544 -5.47 41.98 18.04
CA ARG A 544 -4.98 41.86 16.64
C ARG A 544 -3.53 41.35 16.53
N ARG A 545 -3.05 40.63 17.53
CA ARG A 545 -1.73 39.95 17.52
C ARG A 545 -1.92 38.45 17.42
N GLN A 546 -0.82 37.81 16.96
CA GLN A 546 -0.71 36.35 16.91
C GLN A 546 0.37 35.86 17.88
N ALA A 547 0.25 34.63 18.34
CA ALA A 547 1.26 33.83 19.01
C ALA A 547 1.31 32.43 18.45
#